data_d335540c5b6faa6412c78dfc817944a6
#
_entry.id   d335540c5b6faa6412c78dfc817944a6
#
_cell.length_a   1.000
_cell.length_b   1.000
_cell.length_c   1.000
_cell.angle_alpha   90.00
_cell.angle_beta   90.00
_cell.angle_gamma   90.00
#
_symmetry.space_group_name_H-M   'P 1'
#
loop_
_entity.id
_entity.type
_entity.pdbx_description
1 polymer ?
#
loop_
_entity_poly.entity_id
_entity_poly.type
_entity_poly.pdbx_seq_one_letter_code
_entity_poly.pdbx_strand_id
1 'polypeptide(L)'
;MAHDLNCLTIAELEVLATERMDKQTRDYYNEGADGGSTVRENMSAYKKYRLRPRVLRNVSKVDSSVEVLGARNSVPFGVAPAAMQKLAHPDGELATARACKSKGIVMGLSSFSTTTLEDVRTASGNIPNILQLYLFENRQHSSKLIQRAKQAGYKAVVLTVDTPLLGRRNLEIRNQFHLPSHLKIANFADEDDIYASTWAGPRPSSAAFYEGDHRVLPAGPITFHSHGANPTLSWEEAIPWLKQEASPMQVWLKGIVTGEDAQLAVAHNVDGIIVSNHGGRQLDGTLATLDALPEIVAAVDRRIPVHIDGGIRHGADIFKALALGADFCWIGRPVLWGLAYDGQAGIELCLRLLSDEFRLCMGLMGVTKVSDISREYLCRMKRDGLLSRL
;
A
#
# COMPACT_ATOMS: atom_id res chain seq x y z
N MET A 1 4.68 7.98 26.83
CA MET A 1 5.96 7.96 26.07
C MET A 1 6.29 9.41 25.72
N ALA A 2 7.56 9.81 25.86
CA ALA A 2 8.00 11.15 25.48
C ALA A 2 7.78 11.37 23.95
N HIS A 3 7.45 12.62 23.57
CA HIS A 3 7.41 13.00 22.16
C HIS A 3 8.85 13.15 21.64
N ASP A 4 9.10 12.68 20.43
CA ASP A 4 10.31 13.07 19.70
C ASP A 4 10.08 14.49 19.18
N LEU A 5 10.70 15.46 19.84
CA LEU A 5 10.54 16.89 19.50
C LEU A 5 11.16 17.26 18.15
N ASN A 6 11.96 16.36 17.56
CA ASN A 6 12.55 16.57 16.23
C ASN A 6 11.58 16.16 15.10
N CYS A 7 10.54 15.37 15.42
CA CYS A 7 9.62 14.83 14.41
C CYS A 7 8.20 14.70 15.01
N LEU A 8 7.35 15.65 14.70
CA LEU A 8 5.98 15.74 15.20
C LEU A 8 4.92 15.48 14.13
N THR A 9 5.31 15.41 12.86
CA THR A 9 4.41 15.22 11.73
C THR A 9 4.98 14.23 10.71
N ILE A 10 4.08 13.63 9.92
CA ILE A 10 4.50 12.76 8.79
C ILE A 10 5.30 13.54 7.73
N ALA A 11 5.02 14.83 7.56
CA ALA A 11 5.77 15.68 6.64
C ALA A 11 7.22 15.89 7.10
N GLU A 12 7.45 16.15 8.39
CA GLU A 12 8.80 16.21 8.95
C GLU A 12 9.52 14.87 8.86
N LEU A 13 8.80 13.75 9.11
CA LEU A 13 9.35 12.42 8.97
C LEU A 13 9.81 12.14 7.53
N GLU A 14 9.04 12.57 6.53
CA GLU A 14 9.41 12.47 5.11
C GLU A 14 10.74 13.20 4.82
N VAL A 15 10.90 14.44 5.29
CA VAL A 15 12.11 15.23 5.10
C VAL A 15 13.31 14.55 5.75
N LEU A 16 13.21 14.24 7.05
CA LEU A 16 14.29 13.62 7.83
C LEU A 16 14.71 12.25 7.30
N ALA A 17 13.75 11.44 6.86
CA ALA A 17 14.01 10.15 6.23
C ALA A 17 14.68 10.28 4.86
N THR A 18 14.23 11.25 4.06
CA THR A 18 14.77 11.52 2.71
C THR A 18 16.26 11.90 2.77
N GLU A 19 16.67 12.63 3.80
CA GLU A 19 18.06 13.00 4.03
C GLU A 19 18.95 11.81 4.43
N ARG A 20 18.37 10.78 5.05
CA ARG A 20 19.09 9.57 5.50
C ARG A 20 19.23 8.48 4.44
N MET A 21 18.35 8.49 3.44
CA MET A 21 18.39 7.53 2.34
C MET A 21 19.42 7.95 1.27
N ASP A 22 20.13 6.97 0.72
CA ASP A 22 20.90 7.19 -0.51
C ASP A 22 19.96 7.60 -1.66
N LYS A 23 20.54 8.19 -2.72
CA LYS A 23 19.77 8.74 -3.83
C LYS A 23 18.90 7.68 -4.51
N GLN A 24 19.43 6.48 -4.73
CA GLN A 24 18.74 5.42 -5.45
C GLN A 24 17.53 4.90 -4.64
N THR A 25 17.70 4.67 -3.36
CA THR A 25 16.64 4.25 -2.42
C THR A 25 15.56 5.32 -2.29
N ARG A 26 15.96 6.57 -2.08
CA ARG A 26 15.05 7.71 -1.98
C ARG A 26 14.18 7.87 -3.22
N ASP A 27 14.81 7.85 -4.39
CA ASP A 27 14.12 8.02 -5.67
C ASP A 27 13.18 6.83 -5.93
N TYR A 28 13.61 5.61 -5.61
CA TYR A 28 12.78 4.40 -5.72
C TYR A 28 11.49 4.49 -4.90
N TYR A 29 11.54 4.94 -3.65
CA TYR A 29 10.35 4.98 -2.79
C TYR A 29 9.44 6.17 -3.07
N ASN A 30 10.02 7.34 -3.37
CA ASN A 30 9.26 8.59 -3.44
C ASN A 30 8.70 8.89 -4.84
N GLU A 31 9.27 8.30 -5.90
CA GLU A 31 8.84 8.54 -7.27
C GLU A 31 7.44 7.97 -7.56
N GLY A 32 6.74 8.64 -8.47
CA GLY A 32 5.56 8.14 -9.17
C GLY A 32 5.88 7.69 -10.59
N ALA A 33 4.86 7.28 -11.34
CA ALA A 33 4.99 7.03 -12.76
C ALA A 33 5.04 8.35 -13.55
N ASP A 34 5.76 8.36 -14.65
CA ASP A 34 5.86 9.44 -15.64
C ASP A 34 6.08 10.84 -15.04
N GLY A 35 5.06 11.70 -15.06
CA GLY A 35 5.11 13.07 -14.51
C GLY A 35 4.75 13.17 -13.03
N GLY A 36 4.34 12.07 -12.38
CA GLY A 36 3.96 12.00 -10.99
C GLY A 36 2.70 12.80 -10.63
N SER A 37 1.82 13.06 -11.60
CA SER A 37 0.57 13.80 -11.36
C SER A 37 -0.32 13.06 -10.38
N THR A 38 -0.49 11.75 -10.55
CA THR A 38 -1.31 10.91 -9.68
C THR A 38 -0.79 10.86 -8.24
N VAL A 39 0.54 10.91 -8.02
CA VAL A 39 1.11 11.01 -6.66
C VAL A 39 0.63 12.29 -5.97
N ARG A 40 0.70 13.42 -6.67
CA ARG A 40 0.26 14.71 -6.13
C ARG A 40 -1.25 14.76 -5.92
N GLU A 41 -2.01 14.21 -6.85
CA GLU A 41 -3.48 14.17 -6.78
C GLU A 41 -3.98 13.27 -5.66
N ASN A 42 -3.35 12.14 -5.40
CA ASN A 42 -3.66 11.29 -4.26
C ASN A 42 -3.64 12.07 -2.93
N MET A 43 -2.66 12.95 -2.73
CA MET A 43 -2.57 13.79 -1.53
C MET A 43 -3.58 14.97 -1.56
N SER A 44 -3.74 15.60 -2.72
CA SER A 44 -4.61 16.77 -2.85
C SER A 44 -6.10 16.42 -2.81
N ALA A 45 -6.49 15.20 -3.16
CA ALA A 45 -7.86 14.73 -3.14
C ALA A 45 -8.50 14.87 -1.75
N TYR A 46 -7.73 14.61 -0.69
CA TYR A 46 -8.20 14.78 0.69
C TYR A 46 -8.56 16.24 1.02
N LYS A 47 -7.94 17.22 0.35
CA LYS A 47 -8.21 18.66 0.56
C LYS A 47 -9.56 19.10 -0.02
N LYS A 48 -10.18 18.32 -0.91
CA LYS A 48 -11.50 18.57 -1.48
C LYS A 48 -12.63 18.42 -0.44
N TYR A 49 -12.36 17.73 0.66
CA TYR A 49 -13.32 17.47 1.72
C TYR A 49 -13.01 18.27 2.97
N ARG A 50 -14.04 18.88 3.57
CA ARG A 50 -13.99 19.61 4.84
C ARG A 50 -14.71 18.81 5.92
N LEU A 51 -14.13 18.79 7.12
CA LEU A 51 -14.70 18.17 8.30
C LEU A 51 -15.82 19.04 8.87
N ARG A 52 -16.91 18.41 9.33
CA ARG A 52 -18.08 19.06 9.95
C ARG A 52 -18.24 18.55 11.38
N PRO A 53 -17.57 19.17 12.36
CA PRO A 53 -17.59 18.70 13.74
C PRO A 53 -18.99 18.84 14.38
N ARG A 54 -19.28 17.97 15.33
CA ARG A 54 -20.44 18.06 16.22
C ARG A 54 -19.96 18.42 17.61
N VAL A 55 -20.53 19.46 18.18
CA VAL A 55 -20.13 19.99 19.50
C VAL A 55 -21.00 19.46 20.64
N LEU A 56 -20.54 19.64 21.88
CA LEU A 56 -21.22 19.23 23.14
C LEU A 56 -21.52 17.71 23.17
N ARG A 57 -20.63 16.90 22.63
CA ARG A 57 -20.68 15.45 22.73
C ARG A 57 -19.67 14.95 23.75
N ASN A 58 -20.07 13.93 24.52
CA ASN A 58 -19.14 13.29 25.46
C ASN A 58 -18.14 12.43 24.68
N VAL A 59 -16.90 12.89 24.64
CA VAL A 59 -15.77 12.22 23.97
C VAL A 59 -14.67 11.80 24.97
N SER A 60 -15.05 11.63 26.24
CA SER A 60 -14.11 11.21 27.29
C SER A 60 -13.51 9.81 27.04
N LYS A 61 -14.16 8.99 26.23
CA LYS A 61 -13.68 7.66 25.82
C LYS A 61 -13.85 7.51 24.31
N VAL A 62 -12.73 7.52 23.58
CA VAL A 62 -12.67 7.29 22.12
C VAL A 62 -12.05 5.90 21.89
N ASP A 63 -12.79 5.00 21.23
CA ASP A 63 -12.29 3.72 20.76
C ASP A 63 -12.05 3.78 19.24
N SER A 64 -10.79 3.77 18.86
CA SER A 64 -10.35 3.76 17.45
C SER A 64 -10.17 2.36 16.88
N SER A 65 -10.43 1.30 17.67
CA SER A 65 -10.20 -0.06 17.21
C SER A 65 -11.27 -0.54 16.23
N VAL A 66 -10.88 -1.48 15.37
CA VAL A 66 -11.76 -2.15 14.41
C VAL A 66 -11.41 -3.63 14.36
N GLU A 67 -12.31 -4.45 13.82
CA GLU A 67 -11.99 -5.81 13.42
C GLU A 67 -11.55 -5.85 11.95
N VAL A 68 -10.44 -6.51 11.68
CA VAL A 68 -9.95 -6.78 10.32
C VAL A 68 -9.30 -8.16 10.27
N LEU A 69 -9.57 -8.94 9.22
CA LEU A 69 -9.03 -10.30 9.05
C LEU A 69 -9.27 -11.21 10.26
N GLY A 70 -10.41 -11.05 10.94
CA GLY A 70 -10.80 -11.83 12.11
C GLY A 70 -10.01 -11.51 13.38
N ALA A 71 -9.38 -10.34 13.46
CA ALA A 71 -8.65 -9.90 14.66
C ALA A 71 -8.91 -8.42 14.96
N ARG A 72 -8.80 -8.06 16.24
CA ARG A 72 -8.85 -6.65 16.66
C ARG A 72 -7.58 -5.92 16.22
N ASN A 73 -7.76 -4.82 15.54
CA ASN A 73 -6.73 -3.86 15.14
C ASN A 73 -6.92 -2.56 15.91
N SER A 74 -5.84 -1.97 16.42
CA SER A 74 -5.91 -0.81 17.35
C SER A 74 -6.47 0.46 16.72
N VAL A 75 -6.43 0.56 15.40
CA VAL A 75 -6.84 1.72 14.58
C VAL A 75 -7.36 1.23 13.22
N PRO A 76 -8.17 2.02 12.48
CA PRO A 76 -8.73 1.59 11.19
C PRO A 76 -7.72 1.72 10.03
N PHE A 77 -6.47 1.42 10.29
CA PHE A 77 -5.45 1.34 9.24
C PHE A 77 -4.40 0.28 9.53
N GLY A 78 -3.75 -0.19 8.46
CA GLY A 78 -2.64 -1.14 8.47
C GLY A 78 -1.47 -0.66 7.63
N VAL A 79 -0.38 -1.42 7.68
CA VAL A 79 0.82 -1.18 6.88
C VAL A 79 0.66 -1.85 5.52
N ALA A 80 0.69 -1.04 4.44
CA ALA A 80 0.60 -1.53 3.08
C ALA A 80 1.84 -2.35 2.68
N PRO A 81 1.69 -3.34 1.80
CA PRO A 81 2.83 -4.07 1.25
C PRO A 81 3.76 -3.12 0.49
N ALA A 82 5.03 -3.14 0.86
CA ALA A 82 6.09 -2.38 0.21
C ALA A 82 7.33 -3.26 0.04
N ALA A 83 7.92 -3.22 -1.16
CA ALA A 83 9.05 -4.06 -1.54
C ALA A 83 10.38 -3.59 -0.94
N MET A 84 11.28 -4.55 -0.74
CA MET A 84 12.73 -4.35 -0.52
C MET A 84 13.08 -3.43 0.65
N GLN A 85 12.42 -3.61 1.80
CA GLN A 85 12.54 -2.67 2.92
C GLN A 85 13.96 -2.59 3.51
N LYS A 86 14.84 -3.59 3.26
CA LYS A 86 16.25 -3.51 3.65
C LYS A 86 17.04 -2.44 2.88
N LEU A 87 16.48 -1.86 1.82
CA LEU A 87 17.04 -0.65 1.20
C LEU A 87 17.00 0.55 2.15
N ALA A 88 15.94 0.67 2.96
CA ALA A 88 15.76 1.77 3.89
C ALA A 88 16.51 1.56 5.23
N HIS A 89 16.60 0.32 5.70
CA HIS A 89 17.23 -0.02 6.98
C HIS A 89 17.61 -1.51 7.02
N PRO A 90 18.73 -1.91 7.61
CA PRO A 90 19.18 -3.32 7.64
C PRO A 90 18.14 -4.31 8.19
N ASP A 91 17.34 -3.91 9.17
CA ASP A 91 16.26 -4.74 9.75
C ASP A 91 15.05 -4.91 8.82
N GLY A 92 14.85 -4.02 7.86
CA GLY A 92 13.82 -4.10 6.82
C GLY A 92 12.44 -4.50 7.33
N GLU A 93 11.87 -5.53 6.72
CA GLU A 93 10.52 -6.03 7.03
C GLU A 93 10.39 -6.60 8.45
N LEU A 94 11.49 -7.02 9.10
CA LEU A 94 11.45 -7.46 10.49
C LEU A 94 11.19 -6.29 11.46
N ALA A 95 11.80 -5.12 11.20
CA ALA A 95 11.52 -3.92 11.97
C ALA A 95 10.04 -3.52 11.83
N THR A 96 9.50 -3.58 10.60
CA THR A 96 8.10 -3.30 10.33
C THR A 96 7.16 -4.28 11.05
N ALA A 97 7.46 -5.57 11.01
CA ALA A 97 6.66 -6.59 11.68
C ALA A 97 6.63 -6.40 13.21
N ARG A 98 7.81 -6.14 13.81
CA ARG A 98 7.91 -5.87 15.25
C ARG A 98 7.18 -4.59 15.66
N ALA A 99 7.28 -3.52 14.88
CA ALA A 99 6.57 -2.27 15.11
C ALA A 99 5.04 -2.47 15.01
N CYS A 100 4.58 -3.19 14.00
CA CYS A 100 3.17 -3.55 13.84
C CYS A 100 2.66 -4.36 15.04
N LYS A 101 3.44 -5.35 15.49
CA LYS A 101 3.13 -6.14 16.69
C LYS A 101 3.01 -5.26 17.93
N SER A 102 3.96 -4.36 18.17
CA SER A 102 3.97 -3.50 19.36
C SER A 102 2.79 -2.53 19.39
N LYS A 103 2.25 -2.15 18.21
CA LYS A 103 1.12 -1.21 18.07
C LYS A 103 -0.23 -1.90 17.89
N GLY A 104 -0.26 -3.22 17.70
CA GLY A 104 -1.50 -3.96 17.43
C GLY A 104 -2.10 -3.60 16.06
N ILE A 105 -1.26 -3.50 15.02
CA ILE A 105 -1.63 -3.04 13.68
C ILE A 105 -1.26 -4.11 12.65
N VAL A 106 -2.20 -4.46 11.77
CA VAL A 106 -2.01 -5.44 10.70
C VAL A 106 -0.95 -5.01 9.70
N MET A 107 -0.18 -5.98 9.17
CA MET A 107 0.87 -5.74 8.17
C MET A 107 0.60 -6.53 6.89
N GLY A 108 0.72 -5.85 5.75
CA GLY A 108 0.84 -6.46 4.43
C GLY A 108 2.31 -6.66 4.06
N LEU A 109 2.66 -7.86 3.63
CA LEU A 109 3.99 -8.18 3.12
C LEU A 109 3.99 -8.22 1.59
N SER A 110 4.98 -7.60 0.97
CA SER A 110 5.21 -7.70 -0.48
C SER A 110 5.80 -9.06 -0.85
N SER A 111 5.42 -9.62 -2.01
CA SER A 111 6.13 -10.78 -2.59
C SER A 111 7.61 -10.47 -2.80
N PHE A 112 7.94 -9.22 -3.15
CA PHE A 112 9.31 -8.75 -3.35
C PHE A 112 9.96 -8.22 -2.07
N SER A 113 9.73 -8.91 -0.97
CA SER A 113 10.35 -8.60 0.32
C SER A 113 11.80 -9.07 0.37
N THR A 114 12.64 -8.34 1.10
CA THR A 114 14.05 -8.70 1.37
C THR A 114 14.20 -9.61 2.60
N THR A 115 13.09 -9.99 3.21
CA THR A 115 13.00 -10.95 4.32
C THR A 115 11.97 -12.03 3.95
N THR A 116 12.19 -13.27 4.36
CA THR A 116 11.27 -14.36 4.07
C THR A 116 9.91 -14.13 4.73
N LEU A 117 8.86 -14.62 4.10
CA LEU A 117 7.51 -14.49 4.64
C LEU A 117 7.36 -15.22 6.00
N GLU A 118 8.11 -16.29 6.21
CA GLU A 118 8.15 -17.06 7.47
C GLU A 118 8.74 -16.24 8.62
N ASP A 119 9.87 -15.58 8.37
CA ASP A 119 10.55 -14.73 9.38
C ASP A 119 9.68 -13.54 9.75
N VAL A 120 9.06 -12.89 8.75
CA VAL A 120 8.12 -11.78 8.98
C VAL A 120 6.90 -12.26 9.79
N ARG A 121 6.37 -13.44 9.47
CA ARG A 121 5.23 -14.00 10.21
C ARG A 121 5.59 -14.28 11.67
N THR A 122 6.78 -14.82 11.89
CA THR A 122 7.31 -15.07 13.25
C THR A 122 7.48 -13.76 14.04
N ALA A 123 8.05 -12.74 13.41
CA ALA A 123 8.24 -11.42 14.03
C ALA A 123 6.91 -10.71 14.35
N SER A 124 5.89 -10.93 13.55
CA SER A 124 4.53 -10.37 13.75
C SER A 124 3.78 -10.96 14.95
N GLY A 125 4.19 -12.12 15.45
CA GLY A 125 3.56 -12.77 16.61
C GLY A 125 2.09 -13.09 16.37
N ASN A 126 1.17 -12.50 17.15
CA ASN A 126 -0.28 -12.72 17.05
C ASN A 126 -1.00 -11.77 16.08
N ILE A 127 -0.29 -10.79 15.50
CA ILE A 127 -0.90 -9.86 14.54
C ILE A 127 -1.10 -10.57 13.20
N PRO A 128 -2.28 -10.48 12.56
CA PRO A 128 -2.49 -11.07 11.25
C PRO A 128 -1.63 -10.40 10.18
N ASN A 129 -1.17 -11.22 9.22
CA ASN A 129 -0.47 -10.74 8.04
C ASN A 129 -1.29 -11.08 6.80
N ILE A 130 -1.18 -10.22 5.78
CA ILE A 130 -1.60 -10.50 4.43
C ILE A 130 -0.38 -10.56 3.52
N LEU A 131 -0.41 -11.43 2.52
CA LEU A 131 0.64 -11.53 1.51
C LEU A 131 0.16 -10.86 0.21
N GLN A 132 0.83 -9.79 -0.22
CA GLN A 132 0.60 -9.25 -1.55
C GLN A 132 1.26 -10.17 -2.58
N LEU A 133 0.56 -10.43 -3.67
CA LEU A 133 0.92 -11.37 -4.70
C LEU A 133 0.83 -10.74 -6.08
N TYR A 134 1.76 -11.13 -6.97
CA TYR A 134 1.60 -11.09 -8.42
C TYR A 134 1.41 -12.53 -8.94
N LEU A 135 0.60 -12.72 -9.96
CA LEU A 135 0.53 -13.99 -10.65
C LEU A 135 1.57 -14.00 -11.78
N PHE A 136 2.57 -14.86 -11.62
CA PHE A 136 3.65 -15.01 -12.59
C PHE A 136 3.20 -15.84 -13.79
N GLU A 137 3.89 -15.70 -14.94
CA GLU A 137 3.67 -16.54 -16.11
C GLU A 137 3.84 -18.01 -15.75
N ASN A 138 4.92 -18.35 -15.04
CA ASN A 138 5.06 -19.66 -14.41
C ASN A 138 4.24 -19.71 -13.11
N ARG A 139 3.05 -20.28 -13.19
CA ARG A 139 2.11 -20.42 -12.05
C ARG A 139 2.70 -21.18 -10.87
N GLN A 140 3.72 -22.03 -11.07
CA GLN A 140 4.33 -22.78 -9.98
C GLN A 140 4.99 -21.87 -8.95
N HIS A 141 5.58 -20.73 -9.37
CA HIS A 141 6.15 -19.75 -8.44
C HIS A 141 5.09 -19.14 -7.54
N SER A 142 3.95 -18.74 -8.14
CA SER A 142 2.82 -18.20 -7.35
C SER A 142 2.25 -19.25 -6.41
N SER A 143 2.07 -20.51 -6.89
CA SER A 143 1.55 -21.62 -6.07
C SER A 143 2.46 -21.91 -4.88
N LYS A 144 3.79 -22.05 -5.08
CA LYS A 144 4.76 -22.26 -4.00
C LYS A 144 4.67 -21.14 -2.95
N LEU A 145 4.62 -19.88 -3.39
CA LEU A 145 4.54 -18.75 -2.48
C LEU A 145 3.24 -18.75 -1.66
N ILE A 146 2.10 -19.06 -2.29
CA ILE A 146 0.81 -19.20 -1.64
C ILE A 146 0.83 -20.34 -0.60
N GLN A 147 1.38 -21.50 -0.94
CA GLN A 147 1.47 -22.64 -0.03
C GLN A 147 2.35 -22.33 1.19
N ARG A 148 3.49 -21.66 1.00
CA ARG A 148 4.34 -21.20 2.10
C ARG A 148 3.60 -20.22 3.01
N ALA A 149 2.89 -19.25 2.44
CA ALA A 149 2.08 -18.28 3.21
C ALA A 149 0.98 -18.97 4.02
N LYS A 150 0.32 -19.95 3.43
CA LYS A 150 -0.71 -20.78 4.10
C LYS A 150 -0.11 -21.53 5.29
N GLN A 151 1.03 -22.21 5.09
CA GLN A 151 1.74 -22.93 6.16
C GLN A 151 2.23 -22.01 7.27
N ALA A 152 2.70 -20.81 6.92
CA ALA A 152 3.12 -19.81 7.88
C ALA A 152 1.94 -19.15 8.64
N GLY A 153 0.67 -19.34 8.20
CA GLY A 153 -0.51 -18.82 8.88
C GLY A 153 -0.91 -17.40 8.51
N TYR A 154 -0.59 -16.96 7.28
CA TYR A 154 -1.14 -15.75 6.70
C TYR A 154 -2.66 -15.85 6.60
N LYS A 155 -3.37 -14.72 6.71
CA LYS A 155 -4.85 -14.69 6.72
C LYS A 155 -5.45 -14.45 5.34
N ALA A 156 -4.71 -13.76 4.47
CA ALA A 156 -5.18 -13.45 3.13
C ALA A 156 -4.02 -13.36 2.14
N VAL A 157 -4.33 -13.60 0.88
CA VAL A 157 -3.54 -13.18 -0.27
C VAL A 157 -4.22 -11.99 -0.93
N VAL A 158 -3.42 -11.01 -1.34
CA VAL A 158 -3.88 -9.79 -2.00
C VAL A 158 -3.27 -9.73 -3.38
N LEU A 159 -4.04 -10.11 -4.40
CA LEU A 159 -3.59 -10.02 -5.79
C LEU A 159 -3.55 -8.56 -6.23
N THR A 160 -2.39 -8.11 -6.67
CA THR A 160 -2.23 -6.80 -7.30
C THR A 160 -2.59 -6.89 -8.78
N VAL A 161 -3.65 -6.16 -9.18
CA VAL A 161 -4.22 -6.25 -10.53
C VAL A 161 -3.93 -5.01 -11.41
N ASP A 162 -3.34 -3.98 -10.84
CA ASP A 162 -2.97 -2.73 -11.53
C ASP A 162 -1.59 -2.78 -12.22
N THR A 163 -0.96 -3.96 -12.28
CA THR A 163 0.41 -4.14 -12.80
C THR A 163 0.49 -5.25 -13.86
N PRO A 164 -0.32 -5.20 -14.93
CA PRO A 164 -0.09 -6.11 -16.07
C PRO A 164 1.25 -5.82 -16.73
N LEU A 165 1.67 -4.57 -16.70
CA LEU A 165 2.96 -4.04 -17.10
C LEU A 165 3.48 -3.09 -16.03
N LEU A 166 4.80 -2.96 -15.91
CA LEU A 166 5.38 -2.03 -14.94
C LEU A 166 5.21 -0.58 -15.40
N GLY A 167 4.65 0.27 -14.54
CA GLY A 167 4.58 1.72 -14.76
C GLY A 167 5.97 2.32 -14.96
N ARG A 168 6.08 3.30 -15.86
CA ARG A 168 7.35 3.93 -16.18
C ARG A 168 7.80 4.83 -15.03
N ARG A 169 8.98 4.55 -14.48
CA ARG A 169 9.58 5.29 -13.37
C ARG A 169 10.88 5.90 -13.81
N ASN A 170 10.81 7.19 -14.13
CA ASN A 170 11.89 7.91 -14.81
C ASN A 170 13.17 8.00 -13.98
N LEU A 171 13.06 8.15 -12.64
CA LEU A 171 14.24 8.21 -11.77
C LEU A 171 14.87 6.84 -11.58
N GLU A 172 14.08 5.76 -11.49
CA GLU A 172 14.61 4.40 -11.46
C GLU A 172 15.42 4.10 -12.74
N ILE A 173 14.89 4.49 -13.91
CA ILE A 173 15.59 4.34 -15.19
C ILE A 173 16.89 5.17 -15.20
N ARG A 174 16.81 6.45 -14.80
CA ARG A 174 17.96 7.35 -14.78
C ARG A 174 19.05 6.91 -13.81
N ASN A 175 18.66 6.36 -12.67
CA ASN A 175 19.58 5.85 -11.67
C ASN A 175 20.07 4.43 -11.99
N GLN A 176 19.57 3.80 -13.08
CA GLN A 176 19.83 2.37 -13.38
C GLN A 176 19.57 1.50 -12.14
N PHE A 177 18.39 1.71 -11.53
CA PHE A 177 18.05 1.08 -10.25
C PHE A 177 18.26 -0.43 -10.28
N HIS A 178 19.00 -0.93 -9.32
CA HIS A 178 19.22 -2.35 -9.09
C HIS A 178 19.26 -2.64 -7.59
N LEU A 179 18.91 -3.85 -7.21
CA LEU A 179 19.06 -4.27 -5.83
C LEU A 179 20.55 -4.44 -5.51
N PRO A 180 21.08 -3.82 -4.43
CA PRO A 180 22.46 -4.03 -4.00
C PRO A 180 22.81 -5.52 -3.87
N SER A 181 24.02 -5.92 -4.30
CA SER A 181 24.45 -7.33 -4.39
C SER A 181 24.41 -8.13 -3.08
N HIS A 182 24.43 -7.43 -1.95
CA HIS A 182 24.31 -8.05 -0.63
C HIS A 182 22.85 -8.30 -0.20
N LEU A 183 21.87 -7.79 -0.96
CA LEU A 183 20.43 -8.01 -0.72
C LEU A 183 19.86 -8.99 -1.76
N LYS A 184 18.83 -9.72 -1.35
CA LYS A 184 18.08 -10.64 -2.21
C LYS A 184 16.57 -10.44 -2.00
N ILE A 185 15.80 -10.79 -3.01
CA ILE A 185 14.35 -10.97 -2.88
C ILE A 185 14.15 -12.33 -2.20
N ALA A 186 14.01 -12.30 -0.88
CA ALA A 186 14.13 -13.49 -0.05
C ALA A 186 13.08 -14.57 -0.32
N ASN A 187 11.91 -14.19 -0.80
CA ASN A 187 10.85 -15.14 -1.10
C ASN A 187 11.11 -15.98 -2.37
N PHE A 188 12.02 -15.54 -3.23
CA PHE A 188 12.40 -16.19 -4.50
C PHE A 188 13.90 -16.46 -4.59
N ALA A 189 14.59 -16.54 -3.45
CA ALA A 189 16.06 -16.67 -3.42
C ALA A 189 16.58 -17.97 -4.12
N ASP A 190 15.74 -19.01 -4.19
CA ASP A 190 16.03 -20.29 -4.82
C ASP A 190 15.44 -20.39 -6.24
N GLU A 191 14.93 -19.30 -6.80
CA GLU A 191 14.24 -19.25 -8.08
C GLU A 191 15.01 -18.33 -9.05
N ASP A 192 16.11 -18.83 -9.61
CA ASP A 192 17.06 -18.05 -10.42
C ASP A 192 16.43 -17.33 -11.60
N ASP A 193 15.41 -17.91 -12.23
CA ASP A 193 14.71 -17.35 -13.37
C ASP A 193 13.91 -16.09 -13.00
N ILE A 194 13.21 -16.08 -11.86
CA ILE A 194 12.52 -14.88 -11.36
C ILE A 194 13.53 -13.83 -10.89
N TYR A 195 14.56 -14.27 -10.18
CA TYR A 195 15.57 -13.37 -9.66
C TYR A 195 16.33 -12.66 -10.79
N ALA A 196 16.78 -13.42 -11.79
CA ALA A 196 17.48 -12.88 -12.96
C ALA A 196 16.60 -11.95 -13.80
N SER A 197 15.32 -12.29 -13.99
CA SER A 197 14.39 -11.49 -14.79
C SER A 197 13.96 -10.18 -14.10
N THR A 198 14.04 -10.13 -12.77
CA THR A 198 13.44 -9.05 -11.99
C THR A 198 14.46 -8.06 -11.45
N TRP A 199 15.63 -8.50 -10.91
CA TRP A 199 16.49 -7.61 -10.08
C TRP A 199 18.00 -7.93 -10.09
N ALA A 200 18.46 -9.00 -10.72
CA ALA A 200 19.85 -9.44 -10.67
C ALA A 200 20.73 -8.79 -11.75
N GLY A 201 21.07 -7.54 -11.58
CA GLY A 201 21.99 -6.86 -12.50
C GLY A 201 21.29 -5.90 -13.47
N PRO A 202 22.05 -5.26 -14.39
CA PRO A 202 21.42 -4.40 -15.38
C PRO A 202 20.40 -5.25 -16.15
N ARG A 203 19.15 -4.82 -16.14
CA ARG A 203 18.07 -5.50 -16.86
C ARG A 203 18.52 -5.73 -18.28
N PRO A 204 18.42 -6.93 -18.87
CA PRO A 204 18.85 -7.19 -20.25
C PRO A 204 18.27 -6.17 -21.25
N SER A 205 17.08 -5.64 -20.97
CA SER A 205 16.43 -4.60 -21.74
C SER A 205 16.92 -3.18 -21.43
N SER A 206 17.42 -2.90 -20.22
CA SER A 206 18.01 -1.61 -19.89
C SER A 206 19.51 -1.60 -20.20
N ALA A 207 20.25 -2.71 -20.06
CA ALA A 207 21.66 -2.79 -20.44
C ALA A 207 21.85 -2.68 -21.95
N ALA A 208 20.99 -3.33 -22.75
CA ALA A 208 20.97 -3.14 -24.20
C ALA A 208 20.64 -1.68 -24.62
N PHE A 209 20.02 -0.91 -23.74
CA PHE A 209 19.74 0.52 -23.95
C PHE A 209 20.90 1.46 -23.60
N TYR A 210 21.93 0.98 -22.86
CA TYR A 210 22.96 1.86 -22.28
C TYR A 210 24.40 1.55 -22.70
N GLU A 211 24.62 0.57 -23.58
CA GLU A 211 25.92 0.38 -24.26
C GLU A 211 26.10 1.41 -25.40
N GLY A 212 26.07 2.68 -25.07
CA GLY A 212 26.25 3.78 -26.00
C GLY A 212 26.28 5.12 -25.28
N ASP A 213 26.39 6.23 -26.03
CA ASP A 213 26.30 7.57 -25.44
C ASP A 213 25.06 7.66 -24.54
N HIS A 214 25.28 7.78 -23.22
CA HIS A 214 24.27 7.77 -22.15
C HIS A 214 23.14 8.81 -22.32
N ARG A 215 23.11 9.54 -23.42
CA ARG A 215 22.13 10.56 -23.75
C ARG A 215 21.11 10.16 -24.82
N VAL A 216 21.28 9.00 -25.45
CA VAL A 216 20.42 8.58 -26.57
C VAL A 216 19.90 7.17 -26.33
N LEU A 217 18.57 7.01 -26.23
CA LEU A 217 17.94 5.71 -26.26
C LEU A 217 18.00 5.14 -27.69
N PRO A 218 18.39 3.85 -27.90
CA PRO A 218 18.35 3.25 -29.22
C PRO A 218 16.94 3.33 -29.81
N ALA A 219 16.84 3.61 -31.10
CA ALA A 219 15.58 3.60 -31.84
C ALA A 219 15.09 2.17 -31.99
N GLY A 220 14.31 1.68 -31.03
CA GLY A 220 13.67 0.36 -31.04
C GLY A 220 12.34 0.40 -30.28
N PRO A 221 11.48 -0.59 -30.45
CA PRO A 221 10.25 -0.65 -29.69
C PRO A 221 10.57 -0.70 -28.18
N ILE A 222 9.91 0.16 -27.40
CA ILE A 222 9.98 0.11 -25.93
C ILE A 222 9.38 -1.22 -25.49
N THR A 223 10.22 -2.13 -25.01
CA THR A 223 9.72 -3.39 -24.44
C THR A 223 9.26 -3.13 -23.01
N PHE A 224 7.95 -3.25 -22.78
CA PHE A 224 7.36 -3.17 -21.46
C PHE A 224 7.57 -4.51 -20.73
N HIS A 225 8.16 -4.48 -19.55
CA HIS A 225 8.41 -5.67 -18.76
C HIS A 225 7.42 -5.77 -17.60
N SER A 226 6.93 -6.96 -17.38
CA SER A 226 5.97 -7.29 -16.32
C SER A 226 6.64 -7.72 -15.00
N HIS A 227 7.96 -7.68 -14.87
CA HIS A 227 8.70 -8.30 -13.75
C HIS A 227 8.30 -9.76 -13.52
N GLY A 228 8.07 -10.50 -14.60
CA GLY A 228 7.58 -11.88 -14.54
C GLY A 228 6.08 -12.02 -14.23
N ALA A 229 5.35 -10.91 -13.94
CA ALA A 229 3.90 -10.96 -13.83
C ALA A 229 3.28 -11.27 -15.20
N ASN A 230 2.24 -12.07 -15.19
CA ASN A 230 1.58 -12.50 -16.43
C ASN A 230 0.65 -11.40 -16.97
N PRO A 231 0.93 -10.81 -18.15
CA PRO A 231 0.09 -9.77 -18.73
C PRO A 231 -1.18 -10.30 -19.40
N THR A 232 -1.36 -11.63 -19.51
CA THR A 232 -2.51 -12.26 -20.18
C THR A 232 -3.64 -12.63 -19.23
N LEU A 233 -3.55 -12.23 -17.94
CA LEU A 233 -4.53 -12.58 -16.93
C LEU A 233 -5.91 -12.01 -17.27
N SER A 234 -6.95 -12.82 -17.08
CA SER A 234 -8.35 -12.41 -17.10
C SER A 234 -9.03 -12.72 -15.76
N TRP A 235 -10.19 -12.12 -15.55
CA TRP A 235 -11.02 -12.36 -14.37
C TRP A 235 -11.44 -13.84 -14.25
N GLU A 236 -11.84 -14.43 -15.37
CA GLU A 236 -12.38 -15.79 -15.49
C GLU A 236 -11.34 -16.86 -15.19
N GLU A 237 -10.08 -16.57 -15.49
CA GLU A 237 -8.97 -17.51 -15.28
C GLU A 237 -8.29 -17.30 -13.93
N ALA A 238 -7.95 -16.04 -13.61
CA ALA A 238 -7.08 -15.75 -12.49
C ALA A 238 -7.79 -15.95 -11.14
N ILE A 239 -9.04 -15.49 -11.01
CA ILE A 239 -9.72 -15.49 -9.69
C ILE A 239 -10.13 -16.89 -9.24
N PRO A 240 -10.76 -17.74 -10.08
CA PRO A 240 -11.08 -19.12 -9.68
C PRO A 240 -9.83 -19.92 -9.29
N TRP A 241 -8.75 -19.82 -10.08
CA TRP A 241 -7.49 -20.48 -9.78
C TRP A 241 -6.92 -20.00 -8.43
N LEU A 242 -6.86 -18.68 -8.21
CA LEU A 242 -6.30 -18.11 -6.99
C LEU A 242 -7.12 -18.52 -5.75
N LYS A 243 -8.45 -18.54 -5.85
CA LYS A 243 -9.32 -18.98 -4.75
C LYS A 243 -9.10 -20.45 -4.39
N GLN A 244 -8.90 -21.31 -5.40
CA GLN A 244 -8.58 -22.71 -5.18
C GLN A 244 -7.23 -22.88 -4.47
N GLU A 245 -6.17 -22.22 -4.98
CA GLU A 245 -4.83 -22.29 -4.42
C GLU A 245 -4.73 -21.71 -3.00
N ALA A 246 -5.39 -20.58 -2.78
CA ALA A 246 -5.29 -19.84 -1.52
C ALA A 246 -6.13 -20.44 -0.38
N SER A 247 -7.17 -21.22 -0.69
CA SER A 247 -8.07 -21.76 0.36
C SER A 247 -7.29 -22.45 1.50
N PRO A 248 -7.58 -22.16 2.79
CA PRO A 248 -8.68 -21.35 3.33
C PRO A 248 -8.36 -19.86 3.56
N MET A 249 -7.24 -19.33 3.06
CA MET A 249 -6.95 -17.88 3.16
C MET A 249 -7.95 -17.09 2.34
N GLN A 250 -8.24 -15.86 2.78
CA GLN A 250 -9.04 -14.91 2.00
C GLN A 250 -8.30 -14.47 0.73
N VAL A 251 -9.06 -14.14 -0.32
CA VAL A 251 -8.56 -13.60 -1.59
C VAL A 251 -9.07 -12.17 -1.77
N TRP A 252 -8.15 -11.23 -1.80
CA TRP A 252 -8.41 -9.81 -2.00
C TRP A 252 -7.79 -9.31 -3.29
N LEU A 253 -8.38 -8.25 -3.89
CA LEU A 253 -7.82 -7.58 -5.07
C LEU A 253 -7.37 -6.18 -4.71
N LYS A 254 -6.16 -5.79 -5.13
CA LYS A 254 -5.60 -4.45 -4.96
C LYS A 254 -5.32 -3.82 -6.32
N GLY A 255 -5.76 -2.58 -6.50
CA GLY A 255 -5.60 -1.86 -7.77
C GLY A 255 -6.91 -1.53 -8.47
N ILE A 256 -8.04 -1.69 -7.79
CA ILE A 256 -9.38 -1.36 -8.29
C ILE A 256 -9.60 0.14 -8.17
N VAL A 257 -9.98 0.82 -9.29
CA VAL A 257 -10.23 2.26 -9.32
C VAL A 257 -11.52 2.63 -10.09
N THR A 258 -12.32 1.63 -10.51
CA THR A 258 -13.59 1.81 -11.23
C THR A 258 -14.72 1.03 -10.58
N GLY A 259 -15.95 1.50 -10.74
CA GLY A 259 -17.14 0.81 -10.27
C GLY A 259 -17.38 -0.50 -11.01
N GLU A 260 -17.06 -0.56 -12.30
CA GLU A 260 -17.18 -1.75 -13.15
C GLU A 260 -16.31 -2.90 -12.64
N ASP A 261 -15.04 -2.64 -12.37
CA ASP A 261 -14.13 -3.65 -11.80
C ASP A 261 -14.54 -4.07 -10.38
N ALA A 262 -15.06 -3.14 -9.59
CA ALA A 262 -15.60 -3.46 -8.27
C ALA A 262 -16.82 -4.40 -8.35
N GLN A 263 -17.69 -4.24 -9.35
CA GLN A 263 -18.81 -5.15 -9.62
C GLN A 263 -18.31 -6.53 -10.08
N LEU A 264 -17.27 -6.59 -10.92
CA LEU A 264 -16.63 -7.85 -11.31
C LEU A 264 -16.03 -8.57 -10.09
N ALA A 265 -15.35 -7.84 -9.20
CA ALA A 265 -14.82 -8.40 -7.97
C ALA A 265 -15.91 -9.05 -7.11
N VAL A 266 -17.06 -8.40 -6.98
CA VAL A 266 -18.23 -8.96 -6.29
C VAL A 266 -18.78 -10.19 -7.01
N ALA A 267 -18.91 -10.14 -8.34
CA ALA A 267 -19.42 -11.26 -9.14
C ALA A 267 -18.51 -12.51 -9.04
N HIS A 268 -17.20 -12.32 -8.95
CA HIS A 268 -16.24 -13.39 -8.73
C HIS A 268 -16.09 -13.84 -7.26
N ASN A 269 -16.91 -13.27 -6.34
CA ASN A 269 -16.93 -13.61 -4.93
C ASN A 269 -15.56 -13.51 -4.26
N VAL A 270 -14.80 -12.45 -4.49
CA VAL A 270 -13.59 -12.18 -3.72
C VAL A 270 -13.96 -11.70 -2.30
N ASP A 271 -13.06 -11.88 -1.35
CA ASP A 271 -13.31 -11.56 0.06
C ASP A 271 -13.21 -10.07 0.39
N GLY A 272 -12.69 -9.26 -0.54
CA GLY A 272 -12.61 -7.81 -0.41
C GLY A 272 -11.75 -7.17 -1.49
N ILE A 273 -11.79 -5.85 -1.55
CA ILE A 273 -10.99 -5.06 -2.50
C ILE A 273 -10.23 -3.93 -1.79
N ILE A 274 -9.12 -3.54 -2.38
CA ILE A 274 -8.34 -2.34 -1.98
C ILE A 274 -8.37 -1.36 -3.15
N VAL A 275 -9.07 -0.25 -2.96
CA VAL A 275 -9.05 0.89 -3.88
C VAL A 275 -7.64 1.47 -3.87
N SER A 276 -6.95 1.32 -4.99
CA SER A 276 -5.52 1.61 -5.10
C SER A 276 -5.15 1.97 -6.54
N ASN A 277 -4.26 2.93 -6.69
CA ASN A 277 -3.54 3.23 -7.92
C ASN A 277 -2.03 3.03 -7.74
N HIS A 278 -1.65 2.09 -6.85
CA HIS A 278 -0.26 1.77 -6.52
C HIS A 278 0.53 2.97 -5.95
N GLY A 279 -0.17 3.90 -5.30
CA GLY A 279 0.45 5.14 -4.83
C GLY A 279 0.94 6.05 -5.95
N GLY A 280 0.31 5.97 -7.14
CA GLY A 280 0.68 6.74 -8.34
C GLY A 280 1.92 6.21 -9.07
N ARG A 281 2.25 4.92 -8.89
CA ARG A 281 3.47 4.30 -9.45
C ARG A 281 3.22 3.47 -10.72
N GLN A 282 1.96 3.36 -11.17
CA GLN A 282 1.57 2.58 -12.35
C GLN A 282 1.10 3.49 -13.48
N LEU A 283 -0.18 3.74 -13.66
CA LEU A 283 -0.70 4.65 -14.67
C LEU A 283 -0.72 6.08 -14.12
N ASP A 284 0.08 6.99 -14.66
CA ASP A 284 -0.02 8.41 -14.32
C ASP A 284 -1.23 9.04 -15.03
N GLY A 285 -1.92 9.96 -14.38
CA GLY A 285 -3.16 10.58 -14.86
C GLY A 285 -4.43 9.76 -14.58
N THR A 286 -4.34 8.65 -13.85
CA THR A 286 -5.52 7.95 -13.33
C THR A 286 -6.14 8.69 -12.15
N LEU A 287 -7.37 8.29 -11.75
CA LEU A 287 -8.07 8.90 -10.62
C LEU A 287 -7.26 8.77 -9.33
N ALA A 288 -7.27 9.82 -8.51
CA ALA A 288 -6.88 9.70 -7.11
C ALA A 288 -7.82 8.70 -6.41
N THR A 289 -7.25 7.84 -5.55
CA THR A 289 -8.02 6.76 -4.92
C THR A 289 -9.20 7.27 -4.08
N LEU A 290 -9.04 8.41 -3.39
CA LEU A 290 -10.14 9.02 -2.65
C LEU A 290 -11.26 9.55 -3.57
N ASP A 291 -10.94 9.97 -4.79
CA ASP A 291 -11.95 10.42 -5.76
C ASP A 291 -12.71 9.23 -6.37
N ALA A 292 -12.05 8.08 -6.57
CA ALA A 292 -12.66 6.83 -7.04
C ALA A 292 -13.52 6.14 -5.96
N LEU A 293 -13.19 6.32 -4.69
CA LEU A 293 -13.80 5.59 -3.58
C LEU A 293 -15.33 5.66 -3.53
N PRO A 294 -16.00 6.83 -3.67
CA PRO A 294 -17.46 6.90 -3.57
C PRO A 294 -18.21 6.08 -4.62
N GLU A 295 -17.69 6.04 -5.85
CA GLU A 295 -18.23 5.23 -6.95
C GLU A 295 -18.11 3.73 -6.64
N ILE A 296 -16.92 3.31 -6.19
CA ILE A 296 -16.62 1.92 -5.85
C ILE A 296 -17.46 1.43 -4.68
N VAL A 297 -17.60 2.25 -3.62
CA VAL A 297 -18.46 1.92 -2.46
C VAL A 297 -19.92 1.76 -2.89
N ALA A 298 -20.41 2.61 -3.79
CA ALA A 298 -21.76 2.48 -4.32
C ALA A 298 -21.93 1.21 -5.19
N ALA A 299 -20.93 0.88 -6.03
CA ALA A 299 -20.94 -0.30 -6.88
C ALA A 299 -20.88 -1.61 -6.08
N VAL A 300 -20.10 -1.63 -4.99
CA VAL A 300 -19.99 -2.79 -4.09
C VAL A 300 -21.24 -2.99 -3.25
N ASP A 301 -21.91 -1.91 -2.83
CA ASP A 301 -23.13 -1.92 -2.02
C ASP A 301 -23.05 -2.86 -0.80
N ARG A 302 -21.98 -2.72 -0.01
CA ARG A 302 -21.68 -3.50 1.21
C ARG A 302 -21.61 -5.03 1.05
N ARG A 303 -21.53 -5.54 -0.18
CA ARG A 303 -21.45 -6.99 -0.44
C ARG A 303 -20.11 -7.59 -0.06
N ILE A 304 -19.04 -6.80 -0.17
CA ILE A 304 -17.68 -7.14 0.28
C ILE A 304 -17.03 -5.90 0.91
N PRO A 305 -16.04 -6.07 1.81
CA PRO A 305 -15.31 -4.92 2.38
C PRO A 305 -14.52 -4.17 1.32
N VAL A 306 -14.49 -2.83 1.49
CA VAL A 306 -13.76 -1.89 0.64
C VAL A 306 -12.67 -1.19 1.45
N HIS A 307 -11.42 -1.52 1.22
CA HIS A 307 -10.27 -0.84 1.79
C HIS A 307 -9.72 0.20 0.80
N ILE A 308 -8.86 1.09 1.28
CA ILE A 308 -8.23 2.13 0.45
C ILE A 308 -6.76 2.33 0.81
N ASP A 309 -5.93 2.62 -0.18
CA ASP A 309 -4.61 3.23 0.00
C ASP A 309 -4.43 4.48 -0.88
N GLY A 310 -3.27 5.12 -0.77
CA GLY A 310 -2.91 6.28 -1.59
C GLY A 310 -3.15 7.63 -0.92
N GLY A 311 -2.09 8.42 -0.80
CA GLY A 311 -2.13 9.83 -0.40
C GLY A 311 -2.30 10.13 1.08
N ILE A 312 -2.58 9.17 1.94
CA ILE A 312 -2.80 9.36 3.38
C ILE A 312 -1.52 9.87 4.06
N ARG A 313 -1.63 11.02 4.73
CA ARG A 313 -0.53 11.67 5.47
C ARG A 313 -0.94 12.16 6.86
N HIS A 314 -2.25 12.24 7.13
CA HIS A 314 -2.81 12.74 8.38
C HIS A 314 -3.89 11.81 8.94
N GLY A 315 -4.09 11.82 10.26
CA GLY A 315 -5.23 11.13 10.86
C GLY A 315 -6.59 11.61 10.34
N ALA A 316 -6.69 12.90 9.97
CA ALA A 316 -7.88 13.44 9.31
C ALA A 316 -8.14 12.85 7.92
N ASP A 317 -7.12 12.40 7.19
CA ASP A 317 -7.29 11.75 5.90
C ASP A 317 -7.94 10.37 6.08
N ILE A 318 -7.51 9.63 7.10
CA ILE A 318 -8.11 8.35 7.49
C ILE A 318 -9.60 8.56 7.82
N PHE A 319 -9.92 9.58 8.64
CA PHE A 319 -11.32 9.91 8.97
C PHE A 319 -12.14 10.19 7.71
N LYS A 320 -11.60 10.95 6.74
CA LYS A 320 -12.28 11.27 5.47
C LYS A 320 -12.53 10.02 4.61
N ALA A 321 -11.54 9.14 4.50
CA ALA A 321 -11.68 7.88 3.76
C ALA A 321 -12.79 7.00 4.35
N LEU A 322 -12.80 6.81 5.68
CA LEU A 322 -13.85 6.06 6.38
C LEU A 322 -15.23 6.72 6.22
N ALA A 323 -15.29 8.05 6.34
CA ALA A 323 -16.54 8.79 6.16
C ALA A 323 -17.10 8.68 4.73
N LEU A 324 -16.26 8.46 3.73
CA LEU A 324 -16.67 8.20 2.34
C LEU A 324 -17.05 6.75 2.08
N GLY A 325 -16.87 5.86 3.06
CA GLY A 325 -17.34 4.48 3.00
C GLY A 325 -16.25 3.43 2.88
N ALA A 326 -14.98 3.77 3.06
CA ALA A 326 -13.95 2.76 3.24
C ALA A 326 -14.10 2.09 4.61
N ASP A 327 -13.89 0.76 4.65
CA ASP A 327 -13.90 0.00 5.90
C ASP A 327 -12.54 0.06 6.61
N PHE A 328 -11.45 0.28 5.84
CA PHE A 328 -10.09 0.27 6.35
C PHE A 328 -9.12 1.00 5.41
N CYS A 329 -8.00 1.51 5.96
CA CYS A 329 -6.96 2.22 5.22
C CYS A 329 -5.63 1.45 5.25
N TRP A 330 -4.80 1.64 4.20
CA TRP A 330 -3.45 1.09 4.14
C TRP A 330 -2.42 2.20 3.96
N ILE A 331 -1.36 2.18 4.78
CA ILE A 331 -0.31 3.21 4.81
C ILE A 331 0.97 2.64 4.20
N GLY A 332 1.43 3.25 3.10
CA GLY A 332 2.66 2.85 2.38
C GLY A 332 3.87 3.71 2.76
N ARG A 333 4.20 4.70 1.93
CA ARG A 333 5.42 5.54 2.04
C ARG A 333 5.74 6.03 3.46
N PRO A 334 4.79 6.55 4.27
CA PRO A 334 5.09 7.00 5.62
C PRO A 334 5.79 5.96 6.50
N VAL A 335 5.45 4.68 6.33
CA VAL A 335 6.10 3.59 7.09
C VAL A 335 7.54 3.39 6.64
N LEU A 336 7.83 3.52 5.34
CA LEU A 336 9.19 3.46 4.80
C LEU A 336 10.05 4.63 5.28
N TRP A 337 9.46 5.82 5.39
CA TRP A 337 10.13 6.98 5.99
C TRP A 337 10.44 6.73 7.47
N GLY A 338 9.49 6.18 8.23
CA GLY A 338 9.75 5.75 9.60
C GLY A 338 10.90 4.75 9.69
N LEU A 339 10.90 3.74 8.82
CA LEU A 339 11.95 2.74 8.74
C LEU A 339 13.33 3.36 8.47
N ALA A 340 13.42 4.27 7.49
CA ALA A 340 14.67 4.95 7.15
C ALA A 340 15.12 5.94 8.24
N TYR A 341 14.17 6.53 8.97
CA TYR A 341 14.45 7.48 10.04
C TYR A 341 15.14 6.80 11.24
N ASP A 342 14.56 5.71 11.76
CA ASP A 342 15.09 5.04 12.97
C ASP A 342 14.58 3.59 13.10
N GLY A 343 14.65 2.81 12.02
CA GLY A 343 14.29 1.39 12.04
C GLY A 343 12.91 1.14 12.66
N GLN A 344 12.84 0.20 13.61
CA GLN A 344 11.59 -0.13 14.30
C GLN A 344 11.03 1.06 15.07
N ALA A 345 11.86 1.84 15.77
CA ALA A 345 11.41 2.98 16.56
C ALA A 345 10.82 4.09 15.68
N GLY A 346 11.41 4.33 14.50
CA GLY A 346 10.87 5.28 13.53
C GLY A 346 9.54 4.85 12.93
N ILE A 347 9.33 3.55 12.68
CA ILE A 347 8.02 3.03 12.27
C ILE A 347 7.00 3.21 13.40
N GLU A 348 7.37 2.88 14.63
CA GLU A 348 6.49 3.07 15.79
C GLU A 348 6.11 4.54 15.98
N LEU A 349 7.03 5.48 15.70
CA LEU A 349 6.77 6.91 15.66
C LEU A 349 5.74 7.25 14.58
N CYS A 350 5.94 6.79 13.34
CA CYS A 350 5.01 6.99 12.23
C CYS A 350 3.60 6.50 12.58
N LEU A 351 3.48 5.27 13.06
CA LEU A 351 2.19 4.67 13.43
C LEU A 351 1.53 5.42 14.60
N ARG A 352 2.32 5.90 15.55
CA ARG A 352 1.83 6.71 16.67
C ARG A 352 1.30 8.05 16.20
N LEU A 353 2.07 8.79 15.39
CA LEU A 353 1.65 10.11 14.86
C LEU A 353 0.28 10.01 14.17
N LEU A 354 0.12 9.05 13.25
CA LEU A 354 -1.16 8.85 12.56
C LEU A 354 -2.29 8.42 13.50
N SER A 355 -1.99 7.56 14.48
CA SER A 355 -2.98 7.07 15.45
C SER A 355 -3.45 8.17 16.37
N ASP A 356 -2.53 9.01 16.86
CA ASP A 356 -2.85 10.11 17.79
C ASP A 356 -3.63 11.22 17.06
N GLU A 357 -3.21 11.58 15.83
CA GLU A 357 -3.96 12.51 14.98
C GLU A 357 -5.38 11.99 14.67
N PHE A 358 -5.53 10.70 14.38
CA PHE A 358 -6.84 10.10 14.08
C PHE A 358 -7.75 10.13 15.32
N ARG A 359 -7.25 9.72 16.49
CA ARG A 359 -8.02 9.75 17.75
C ARG A 359 -8.40 11.18 18.14
N LEU A 360 -7.47 12.13 18.00
CA LEU A 360 -7.75 13.54 18.21
C LEU A 360 -8.83 14.04 17.24
N CYS A 361 -8.72 13.68 15.97
CA CYS A 361 -9.73 14.02 14.96
C CYS A 361 -11.10 13.47 15.35
N MET A 362 -11.22 12.19 15.74
CA MET A 362 -12.47 11.61 16.23
C MET A 362 -13.07 12.41 17.39
N GLY A 363 -12.26 12.72 18.41
CA GLY A 363 -12.69 13.50 19.56
C GLY A 363 -13.20 14.89 19.19
N LEU A 364 -12.44 15.63 18.36
CA LEU A 364 -12.83 16.95 17.87
C LEU A 364 -14.06 16.92 16.96
N MET A 365 -14.29 15.80 16.25
CA MET A 365 -15.48 15.58 15.44
C MET A 365 -16.70 15.18 16.26
N GLY A 366 -16.55 14.93 17.57
CA GLY A 366 -17.63 14.43 18.44
C GLY A 366 -18.00 12.98 18.16
N VAL A 367 -17.04 12.14 17.74
CA VAL A 367 -17.22 10.73 17.39
C VAL A 367 -16.41 9.86 18.36
N THR A 368 -17.02 8.84 18.92
CA THR A 368 -16.38 7.97 19.92
C THR A 368 -16.05 6.56 19.41
N LYS A 369 -16.65 6.12 18.31
CA LYS A 369 -16.39 4.83 17.68
C LYS A 369 -16.21 5.01 16.18
N VAL A 370 -15.38 4.16 15.57
CA VAL A 370 -15.16 4.17 14.12
C VAL A 370 -16.46 3.91 13.35
N SER A 371 -17.33 3.06 13.85
CA SER A 371 -18.64 2.76 13.26
C SER A 371 -19.59 3.97 13.14
N ASP A 372 -19.35 5.02 13.93
CA ASP A 372 -20.19 6.23 13.92
C ASP A 372 -19.73 7.24 12.86
N ILE A 373 -18.59 6.99 12.22
CA ILE A 373 -18.07 7.85 11.14
C ILE A 373 -18.93 7.66 9.89
N SER A 374 -19.47 8.75 9.35
CA SER A 374 -20.34 8.74 8.18
C SER A 374 -20.15 9.97 7.29
N ARG A 375 -20.74 9.96 6.09
CA ARG A 375 -20.71 11.08 5.13
C ARG A 375 -21.24 12.38 5.70
N GLU A 376 -22.12 12.33 6.70
CA GLU A 376 -22.67 13.52 7.36
C GLU A 376 -21.60 14.41 8.03
N TYR A 377 -20.46 13.83 8.37
CA TYR A 377 -19.32 14.54 8.93
C TYR A 377 -18.47 15.25 7.89
N LEU A 378 -18.87 15.21 6.60
CA LEU A 378 -18.12 15.84 5.52
C LEU A 378 -18.97 16.86 4.75
N CYS A 379 -18.28 17.86 4.20
CA CYS A 379 -18.72 18.66 3.06
C CYS A 379 -17.69 18.56 1.95
N ARG A 380 -18.14 18.58 0.70
CA ARG A 380 -17.26 18.70 -0.46
C ARG A 380 -17.17 20.18 -0.88
N MET A 381 -15.95 20.63 -1.13
CA MET A 381 -15.70 21.95 -1.71
C MET A 381 -15.91 21.88 -3.22
N LYS A 382 -16.85 22.68 -3.73
CA LYS A 382 -17.11 22.84 -5.16
C LYS A 382 -16.05 23.73 -5.84
N ARG A 383 -16.00 23.72 -7.17
CA ARG A 383 -15.07 24.56 -7.95
C ARG A 383 -15.26 26.06 -7.73
N ASP A 384 -16.46 26.51 -7.41
CA ASP A 384 -16.83 27.89 -7.09
C ASP A 384 -16.47 28.29 -5.64
N GLY A 385 -15.83 27.40 -4.87
CA GLY A 385 -15.49 27.60 -3.47
C GLY A 385 -16.63 27.35 -2.50
N LEU A 386 -17.83 27.04 -2.97
CA LEU A 386 -18.98 26.74 -2.11
C LEU A 386 -18.87 25.32 -1.54
N LEU A 387 -19.40 25.12 -0.33
CA LEU A 387 -19.49 23.81 0.30
C LEU A 387 -20.84 23.16 -0.01
N SER A 388 -20.81 21.88 -0.42
CA SER A 388 -22.02 21.05 -0.51
C SER A 388 -21.96 19.94 0.52
N ARG A 389 -23.11 19.63 1.13
CA ARG A 389 -23.27 18.38 1.90
C ARG A 389 -23.13 17.18 0.97
N LEU A 390 -22.59 16.07 1.49
CA LEU A 390 -22.47 14.78 0.79
C LEU A 390 -23.72 13.94 1.02
#